data_781e9a2f1e8fc4d95ee404ac969ca593
#
_entry.id   781e9a2f1e8fc4d95ee404ac969ca593
#
_cell.length_a   1.000
_cell.length_b   1.000
_cell.length_c   1.000
_cell.angle_alpha   90.00
_cell.angle_beta   90.00
_cell.angle_gamma   90.00
#
_symmetry.space_group_name_H-M   'P 1'
#
loop_
_entity.id
_entity.type
_entity.pdbx_description
1 polymer ?
#
loop_
_entity_poly.entity_id
_entity_poly.type
_entity_poly.pdbx_seq_one_letter_code
_entity_poly.pdbx_strand_id
1 'polypeptide(L)'
;MRKVVTVTLLVWTLWWTQEQVGEPEKYRLLTTLRPLSVHDNQAACETAAEQARVSQTDLYTQSLASFGWKKFPSYMQRSNTFTCKSA
;
A
#
# COMPACT_ATOMS: atom_id res chain seq x y z
N MET A 1 18.00 -27.10 -32.84
CA MET A 1 18.41 -26.20 -31.75
C MET A 1 17.19 -25.53 -31.15
N ARG A 2 16.99 -25.73 -29.90
CA ARG A 2 15.81 -25.22 -29.22
C ARG A 2 16.01 -23.75 -28.85
N LYS A 3 15.18 -22.88 -29.37
CA LYS A 3 15.14 -21.51 -28.89
C LYS A 3 14.59 -21.52 -27.48
N VAL A 4 15.40 -21.12 -26.55
CA VAL A 4 14.89 -20.82 -25.22
C VAL A 4 14.15 -19.50 -25.33
N VAL A 5 12.84 -19.58 -25.40
CA VAL A 5 12.00 -18.39 -25.27
C VAL A 5 11.97 -18.07 -23.78
N THR A 6 12.77 -17.13 -23.39
CA THR A 6 12.62 -16.54 -22.07
C THR A 6 11.36 -15.72 -22.10
N VAL A 7 10.28 -16.31 -21.66
CA VAL A 7 9.06 -15.54 -21.44
C VAL A 7 9.32 -14.70 -20.20
N THR A 8 9.67 -13.46 -20.42
CA THR A 8 9.67 -12.49 -19.35
C THR A 8 8.23 -12.25 -18.99
N LEU A 9 7.76 -12.96 -17.98
CA LEU A 9 6.45 -12.68 -17.40
C LEU A 9 6.54 -11.28 -16.80
N LEU A 10 5.96 -10.31 -17.51
CA LEU A 10 5.75 -8.98 -16.96
C LEU A 10 4.67 -9.12 -15.90
N VAL A 11 5.13 -9.30 -14.66
CA VAL A 11 4.22 -9.29 -13.53
C VAL A 11 4.14 -7.87 -12.98
N TRP A 12 2.98 -7.53 -12.49
CA TRP A 12 2.72 -6.26 -11.83
C TRP A 12 2.60 -6.51 -10.34
N THR A 13 3.45 -5.86 -9.57
CA THR A 13 3.43 -5.96 -8.11
C THR A 13 2.74 -4.75 -7.53
N LEU A 14 1.78 -5.00 -6.65
CA LEU A 14 1.14 -3.96 -5.85
C LEU A 14 2.00 -3.70 -4.63
N TRP A 15 2.50 -2.48 -4.52
CA TRP A 15 3.32 -2.05 -3.40
C TRP A 15 2.51 -1.14 -2.47
N TRP A 16 2.64 -1.41 -1.19
CA TRP A 16 2.09 -0.58 -0.13
C TRP A 16 3.20 0.21 0.52
N THR A 17 3.10 1.54 0.44
CA THR A 17 4.00 2.45 1.13
C THR A 17 3.26 3.09 2.27
N GLN A 18 3.78 2.96 3.46
CA GLN A 18 3.23 3.60 4.65
C GLN A 18 4.27 4.56 5.22
N GLU A 19 3.88 5.82 5.36
CA GLU A 19 4.73 6.86 5.90
C GLU A 19 4.10 7.46 7.14
N GLN A 20 4.90 7.72 8.14
CA GLN A 20 4.46 8.46 9.31
C GLN A 20 4.34 9.94 8.95
N VAL A 21 3.17 10.53 9.20
CA VAL A 21 2.93 11.95 9.05
C VAL A 21 2.64 12.57 10.41
N GLY A 22 3.01 13.83 10.63
CA GLY A 22 2.84 14.52 11.91
C GLY A 22 4.00 14.24 12.87
N GLU A 23 4.38 15.21 13.63
CA GLU A 23 5.44 15.19 14.65
C GLU A 23 6.72 14.41 14.29
N PRO A 24 7.30 14.61 13.08
CA PRO A 24 8.48 13.85 12.66
C PRO A 24 9.72 14.17 13.52
N GLU A 25 9.74 15.29 14.20
CA GLU A 25 10.84 15.71 15.10
C GLU A 25 10.88 14.86 16.35
N LYS A 26 9.73 14.39 16.82
CA LYS A 26 9.59 13.62 18.04
C LYS A 26 9.65 12.12 17.80
N TYR A 27 9.16 11.68 16.66
CA TYR A 27 9.12 10.26 16.27
C TYR A 27 9.84 10.10 14.96
N ARG A 28 10.69 9.11 14.88
CA ARG A 28 11.42 8.80 13.67
C ARG A 28 10.45 8.52 12.54
N LEU A 29 10.62 9.21 11.41
CA LEU A 29 9.90 8.89 10.18
C LEU A 29 10.25 7.48 9.76
N LEU A 30 9.27 6.61 9.85
CA LEU A 30 9.40 5.25 9.37
C LEU A 30 8.62 5.13 8.06
N THR A 31 9.36 4.95 6.98
CA THR A 31 8.77 4.60 5.70
C THR A 31 8.87 3.10 5.55
N THR A 32 7.72 2.45 5.42
CA THR A 32 7.66 1.01 5.20
C THR A 32 7.16 0.76 3.79
N LEU A 33 7.90 -0.05 3.03
CA LEU A 33 7.53 -0.47 1.68
C LEU A 33 7.36 -1.98 1.69
N ARG A 34 6.17 -2.46 1.34
CA ARG A 34 5.85 -3.89 1.34
C ARG A 34 5.12 -4.30 0.06
N PRO A 35 5.50 -5.43 -0.54
CA PRO A 35 4.69 -6.02 -1.60
C PRO A 35 3.43 -6.64 -1.00
N LEU A 36 2.26 -6.35 -1.58
CA LEU A 36 1.00 -6.93 -1.14
C LEU A 36 0.56 -8.10 -2.00
N SER A 37 0.66 -7.95 -3.32
CA SER A 37 0.18 -8.96 -4.25
C SER A 37 0.86 -8.82 -5.61
N VAL A 38 0.78 -9.87 -6.39
CA VAL A 38 1.34 -9.91 -7.74
C VAL A 38 0.21 -10.23 -8.72
N HIS A 39 0.20 -9.55 -9.85
CA HIS A 39 -0.86 -9.65 -10.84
C HIS A 39 -0.26 -9.81 -12.25
N ASP A 40 -1.01 -10.46 -13.14
CA ASP A 40 -0.56 -10.74 -14.49
C ASP A 40 -0.57 -9.52 -15.41
N ASN A 41 -1.33 -8.50 -15.06
CA ASN A 41 -1.44 -7.28 -15.87
C ASN A 41 -1.71 -6.05 -14.99
N GLN A 42 -1.54 -4.89 -15.61
CA GLN A 42 -1.71 -3.62 -14.92
C GLN A 42 -3.15 -3.41 -14.43
N ALA A 43 -4.13 -3.77 -15.24
CA ALA A 43 -5.54 -3.56 -14.88
C ALA A 43 -5.93 -4.34 -13.63
N ALA A 44 -5.48 -5.58 -13.50
CA ALA A 44 -5.71 -6.38 -12.29
C ALA A 44 -5.02 -5.78 -11.08
N CYS A 45 -3.80 -5.29 -11.22
CA CYS A 45 -3.06 -4.62 -10.16
C CYS A 45 -3.77 -3.33 -9.72
N GLU A 46 -4.23 -2.50 -10.65
CA GLU A 46 -4.95 -1.26 -10.34
C GLU A 46 -6.27 -1.53 -9.62
N THR A 47 -6.98 -2.59 -10.00
CA THR A 47 -8.19 -3.03 -9.29
C THR A 47 -7.88 -3.42 -7.85
N ALA A 48 -6.81 -4.17 -7.65
CA ALA A 48 -6.36 -4.56 -6.31
C ALA A 48 -5.92 -3.35 -5.49
N ALA A 49 -5.27 -2.37 -6.12
CA ALA A 49 -4.87 -1.13 -5.47
C ALA A 49 -6.08 -0.34 -4.98
N GLU A 50 -7.13 -0.25 -5.79
CA GLU A 50 -8.36 0.44 -5.41
C GLU A 50 -9.05 -0.26 -4.24
N GLN A 51 -9.13 -1.58 -4.27
CA GLN A 51 -9.69 -2.37 -3.17
C GLN A 51 -8.88 -2.17 -1.88
N ALA A 52 -7.56 -2.08 -1.99
CA ALA A 52 -6.70 -1.83 -0.84
C ALA A 52 -6.94 -0.44 -0.24
N ARG A 53 -7.13 0.58 -1.08
CA ARG A 53 -7.46 1.93 -0.62
C ARG A 53 -8.78 1.96 0.14
N VAL A 54 -9.81 1.31 -0.40
CA VAL A 54 -11.12 1.22 0.26
C VAL A 54 -11.00 0.51 1.59
N SER A 55 -10.31 -0.62 1.64
CA SER A 55 -10.11 -1.38 2.87
C SER A 55 -9.38 -0.57 3.93
N GLN A 56 -8.36 0.20 3.57
CA GLN A 56 -7.63 1.04 4.51
C GLN A 56 -8.50 2.17 5.05
N THR A 57 -9.32 2.77 4.21
CA THR A 57 -10.26 3.81 4.63
C THR A 57 -11.26 3.25 5.64
N ASP A 58 -11.80 2.07 5.37
CA ASP A 58 -12.75 1.42 6.27
C ASP A 58 -12.10 1.06 7.60
N LEU A 59 -10.90 0.52 7.59
CA LEU A 59 -10.14 0.20 8.81
C LEU A 59 -9.86 1.46 9.63
N TYR A 60 -9.49 2.54 8.98
CA TYR A 60 -9.25 3.82 9.62
C TYR A 60 -10.51 4.31 10.33
N THR A 61 -11.64 4.29 9.63
CA THR A 61 -12.94 4.74 10.17
C THR A 61 -13.37 3.86 11.35
N GLN A 62 -13.25 2.54 11.23
CA GLN A 62 -13.58 1.60 12.29
C GLN A 62 -12.69 1.79 13.51
N SER A 63 -11.40 2.02 13.31
CA SER A 63 -10.45 2.23 14.40
C SER A 63 -10.80 3.50 15.19
N LEU A 64 -11.12 4.59 14.49
CA LEU A 64 -11.55 5.84 15.13
C LEU A 64 -12.82 5.62 15.95
N ALA A 65 -13.79 4.92 15.38
CA ALA A 65 -15.04 4.64 16.09
C ALA A 65 -14.82 3.79 17.34
N SER A 66 -13.92 2.80 17.26
CA SER A 66 -13.60 1.92 18.38
C SER A 66 -13.00 2.67 19.56
N PHE A 67 -12.19 3.69 19.29
CA PHE A 67 -11.57 4.50 20.33
C PHE A 67 -12.41 5.72 20.73
N GLY A 68 -13.50 5.98 20.00
CA GLY A 68 -14.31 7.18 20.21
C GLY A 68 -13.56 8.47 19.83
N TRP A 69 -12.60 8.39 18.95
CA TRP A 69 -11.81 9.52 18.49
C TRP A 69 -12.37 10.13 17.21
N LYS A 70 -12.23 11.44 17.08
CA LYS A 70 -12.55 12.13 15.83
C LYS A 70 -11.42 12.05 14.81
N LYS A 71 -10.18 11.95 15.30
CA LYS A 71 -8.97 11.80 14.50
C LYS A 71 -7.90 11.12 15.33
N PHE A 72 -6.94 10.50 14.66
CA PHE A 72 -5.79 9.94 15.35
C PHE A 72 -4.88 11.04 15.88
N PRO A 73 -4.20 10.79 17.02
CA PRO A 73 -3.10 11.66 17.47
C PRO A 73 -2.02 11.78 16.40
N SER A 74 -1.33 12.91 16.36
CA SER A 74 -0.32 13.21 15.33
C SER A 74 0.72 12.09 15.16
N TYR A 75 1.18 11.52 16.27
CA TYR A 75 2.20 10.47 16.24
C TYR A 75 1.69 9.14 15.67
N MET A 76 0.38 8.96 15.58
CA MET A 76 -0.24 7.76 15.03
C MET A 76 -0.72 7.93 13.60
N GLN A 77 -0.66 9.14 13.07
CA GLN A 77 -1.11 9.40 11.71
C GLN A 77 -0.17 8.77 10.69
N ARG A 78 -0.75 8.12 9.70
CA ARG A 78 -0.02 7.43 8.64
C ARG A 78 -0.61 7.79 7.28
N SER A 79 0.26 7.97 6.31
CA SER A 79 -0.12 8.08 4.91
C SER A 79 0.12 6.74 4.24
N ASN A 80 -0.91 6.22 3.56
CA ASN A 80 -0.84 4.94 2.86
C ASN A 80 -0.95 5.18 1.37
N THR A 81 0.01 4.67 0.61
CA THR A 81 0.02 4.75 -0.84
C THR A 81 0.13 3.36 -1.43
N PHE A 82 -0.69 3.08 -2.43
CA PHE A 82 -0.71 1.81 -3.14
C PHE A 82 -0.31 2.04 -4.58
N THR A 83 0.79 1.44 -4.99
CA THR A 83 1.40 1.68 -6.31
C THR A 83 1.64 0.37 -7.03
N CYS A 84 1.26 0.33 -8.30
CA CYS A 84 1.55 -0.80 -9.17
C CYS A 84 2.84 -0.56 -9.94
N LYS A 85 3.76 -1.51 -9.87
CA LYS A 85 5.02 -1.45 -10.61
C LYS A 85 5.23 -2.76 -11.36
N SER A 86 5.62 -2.66 -12.63
CA SER A 86 6.06 -3.81 -13.39
C SER A 86 7.47 -4.22 -12.95
N ALA A 87 7.67 -5.50 -12.91
CA ALA A 87 8.98 -6.04 -12.62
C ALA A 87 9.88 -6.02 -13.87
#